data_2ec7c23488e0ee326419678396c658aa
#
_entry.id   2ec7c23488e0ee326419678396c658aa
#
_cell.length_a   1.000
_cell.length_b   1.000
_cell.length_c   1.000
_cell.angle_alpha   90.00
_cell.angle_beta   90.00
_cell.angle_gamma   90.00
#
_symmetry.space_group_name_H-M   'P 1'
#
loop_
_entity.id
_entity.type
_entity.pdbx_description
1 polymer ?
#
loop_
_entity_poly.entity_id
_entity_poly.type
_entity_poly.pdbx_seq_one_letter_code
_entity_poly.pdbx_strand_id
1 'polypeptide(L)'
;MADLSEDDVREIYTYIDEQDHLAAYLIVLDDAPVGLVQTYDPAVDEIGEWYERRPGDIGAHLLLADDVRRSGHTPAILAAGLRFVAEHPGCERLVFEPDARNTASIALMERLGCERGPLVDMRTSISEKPAQFFFLDRDRALATGAER
;
A
#
# COMPACT_ATOMS: atom_id res chain seq x y z
N MET A 1 -10.25 -2.12 -10.21
CA MET A 1 -9.64 -3.32 -10.84
C MET A 1 -10.67 -4.36 -11.26
N ALA A 2 -11.93 -4.22 -10.82
CA ALA A 2 -12.97 -5.21 -11.12
C ALA A 2 -13.26 -5.40 -12.61
N ASP A 3 -13.03 -4.37 -13.42
CA ASP A 3 -13.32 -4.39 -14.85
C ASP A 3 -12.13 -4.79 -15.72
N LEU A 4 -11.00 -5.15 -15.10
CA LEU A 4 -9.80 -5.53 -15.84
C LEU A 4 -9.81 -7.01 -16.19
N SER A 5 -9.35 -7.33 -17.39
CA SER A 5 -9.14 -8.71 -17.82
C SER A 5 -7.90 -9.30 -17.15
N GLU A 6 -7.76 -10.65 -17.22
CA GLU A 6 -6.55 -11.31 -16.74
C GLU A 6 -5.31 -10.82 -17.50
N ASP A 7 -5.43 -10.57 -18.81
CA ASP A 7 -4.33 -10.05 -19.60
C ASP A 7 -3.94 -8.62 -19.20
N ASP A 8 -4.93 -7.77 -18.88
CA ASP A 8 -4.67 -6.41 -18.39
C ASP A 8 -3.91 -6.45 -17.06
N VAL A 9 -4.30 -7.34 -16.15
CA VAL A 9 -3.62 -7.50 -14.86
C VAL A 9 -2.18 -7.98 -15.08
N ARG A 10 -1.97 -8.94 -15.99
CA ARG A 10 -0.65 -9.44 -16.32
C ARG A 10 0.25 -8.33 -16.86
N GLU A 11 -0.27 -7.48 -17.73
CA GLU A 11 0.48 -6.35 -18.27
C GLU A 11 0.90 -5.37 -17.19
N ILE A 12 0.01 -5.07 -16.22
CA ILE A 12 0.30 -4.19 -15.10
C ILE A 12 1.44 -4.75 -14.26
N TYR A 13 1.39 -6.03 -13.90
CA TYR A 13 2.44 -6.63 -13.07
C TYR A 13 3.74 -6.83 -13.82
N THR A 14 3.70 -7.06 -15.13
CA THR A 14 4.90 -7.08 -15.95
C THR A 14 5.56 -5.71 -15.95
N TYR A 15 4.76 -4.66 -16.08
CA TYR A 15 5.27 -3.28 -16.00
C TYR A 15 5.94 -3.01 -14.63
N ILE A 16 5.29 -3.43 -13.54
CA ILE A 16 5.84 -3.27 -12.19
C ILE A 16 7.17 -3.99 -12.04
N ASP A 17 7.26 -5.23 -12.53
CA ASP A 17 8.49 -6.03 -12.43
C ASP A 17 9.64 -5.42 -13.21
N GLU A 18 9.36 -4.70 -14.29
CA GLU A 18 10.38 -4.04 -15.11
C GLU A 18 10.90 -2.74 -14.52
N GLN A 19 10.25 -2.19 -13.48
CA GLN A 19 10.64 -0.92 -12.87
C GLN A 19 11.44 -1.16 -11.59
N ASP A 20 12.63 -0.61 -11.52
CA ASP A 20 13.50 -0.76 -10.35
C ASP A 20 12.91 -0.16 -9.06
N HIS A 21 12.03 0.85 -9.18
CA HIS A 21 11.43 1.54 -8.05
C HIS A 21 10.08 0.96 -7.63
N LEU A 22 9.62 -0.09 -8.28
CA LEU A 22 8.34 -0.75 -8.00
C LEU A 22 8.58 -2.21 -7.61
N ALA A 23 7.78 -2.70 -6.68
CA ALA A 23 7.82 -4.12 -6.31
C ALA A 23 6.44 -4.58 -5.87
N ALA A 24 6.19 -5.88 -6.02
CA ALA A 24 4.95 -6.50 -5.59
C ALA A 24 5.26 -7.83 -4.88
N TYR A 25 4.62 -8.05 -3.73
CA TYR A 25 4.86 -9.22 -2.89
C TYR A 25 3.53 -9.83 -2.48
N LEU A 26 3.45 -11.16 -2.49
CA LEU A 26 2.27 -11.87 -2.01
C LEU A 26 2.34 -12.06 -0.49
N ILE A 27 1.20 -11.92 0.16
CA ILE A 27 1.03 -12.35 1.55
C ILE A 27 0.35 -13.70 1.51
N VAL A 28 0.98 -14.71 2.13
CA VAL A 28 0.52 -16.10 2.08
C VAL A 28 0.13 -16.56 3.48
N LEU A 29 -1.04 -17.20 3.58
CA LEU A 29 -1.54 -17.82 4.80
C LEU A 29 -1.94 -19.25 4.47
N ASP A 30 -1.32 -20.23 5.17
CA ASP A 30 -1.58 -21.65 4.95
C ASP A 30 -1.46 -22.05 3.47
N ASP A 31 -0.37 -21.63 2.83
CA ASP A 31 -0.04 -21.88 1.42
C ASP A 31 -1.00 -21.23 0.41
N ALA A 32 -1.91 -20.36 0.86
CA ALA A 32 -2.82 -19.66 -0.02
C ALA A 32 -2.51 -18.15 -0.03
N PRO A 33 -2.47 -17.49 -1.20
CA PRO A 33 -2.29 -16.05 -1.25
C PRO A 33 -3.55 -15.36 -0.72
N VAL A 34 -3.40 -14.52 0.31
CA VAL A 34 -4.51 -13.79 0.94
C VAL A 34 -4.38 -12.29 0.80
N GLY A 35 -3.27 -11.81 0.28
CA GLY A 35 -3.05 -10.40 0.10
C GLY A 35 -1.86 -10.10 -0.78
N LEU A 36 -1.71 -8.83 -1.11
CA LEU A 36 -0.64 -8.31 -1.95
C LEU A 36 -0.15 -7.00 -1.37
N VAL A 37 1.15 -6.84 -1.29
CA VAL A 37 1.80 -5.58 -0.94
C VAL A 37 2.52 -5.08 -2.17
N GLN A 38 2.21 -3.87 -2.61
CA GLN A 38 2.96 -3.19 -3.66
C GLN A 38 3.71 -2.03 -3.03
N THR A 39 4.98 -1.88 -3.37
CA THR A 39 5.79 -0.77 -2.89
C THR A 39 6.32 0.06 -4.05
N TYR A 40 6.53 1.34 -3.81
CA TYR A 40 7.15 2.23 -4.77
C TYR A 40 8.03 3.25 -4.05
N ASP A 41 9.01 3.78 -4.78
CA ASP A 41 9.87 4.83 -4.27
C ASP A 41 9.33 6.19 -4.72
N PRO A 42 8.76 7.00 -3.81
CA PRO A 42 8.19 8.31 -4.19
C PRO A 42 9.21 9.30 -4.76
N ALA A 43 10.50 9.09 -4.50
CA ALA A 43 11.53 9.95 -5.07
C ALA A 43 11.65 9.80 -6.58
N VAL A 44 11.18 8.67 -7.12
CA VAL A 44 11.28 8.33 -8.54
C VAL A 44 9.91 8.23 -9.21
N ASP A 45 8.90 7.72 -8.49
CA ASP A 45 7.57 7.50 -9.02
C ASP A 45 6.79 8.81 -9.19
N GLU A 46 5.90 8.86 -10.19
CA GLU A 46 5.02 10.01 -10.46
C GLU A 46 4.18 10.40 -9.24
N ILE A 47 3.78 9.43 -8.42
CA ILE A 47 2.98 9.67 -7.22
C ILE A 47 3.69 10.64 -6.26
N GLY A 48 5.01 10.57 -6.21
CA GLY A 48 5.81 11.45 -5.36
C GLY A 48 5.73 12.93 -5.70
N GLU A 49 5.20 13.28 -6.87
CA GLU A 49 5.03 14.67 -7.27
C GLU A 49 3.77 15.31 -6.68
N TRP A 50 2.90 14.51 -6.06
CA TRP A 50 1.59 14.94 -5.61
C TRP A 50 1.51 15.27 -4.11
N TYR A 51 2.63 15.13 -3.39
CA TYR A 51 2.69 15.46 -1.97
C TYR A 51 4.10 15.92 -1.60
N GLU A 52 4.27 16.40 -0.38
CA GLU A 52 5.59 16.82 0.11
C GLU A 52 6.40 15.62 0.58
N ARG A 53 7.32 15.19 -0.26
CA ARG A 53 8.17 14.01 -0.01
C ARG A 53 9.21 14.28 1.06
N ARG A 54 9.58 13.21 1.78
CA ARG A 54 10.68 13.21 2.74
C ARG A 54 11.65 12.08 2.41
N PRO A 55 12.94 12.26 2.71
CA PRO A 55 13.90 11.15 2.61
C PRO A 55 13.40 9.97 3.47
N GLY A 56 13.50 8.76 2.94
CA GLY A 56 13.03 7.57 3.66
C GLY A 56 11.56 7.25 3.49
N ASP A 57 10.84 7.98 2.62
CA ASP A 57 9.46 7.62 2.28
C ASP A 57 9.42 6.39 1.40
N ILE A 58 8.56 5.44 1.76
CA ILE A 58 8.23 4.28 0.92
C ILE A 58 6.72 4.26 0.74
N GLY A 59 6.27 4.27 -0.50
CA GLY A 59 4.85 4.15 -0.82
C GLY A 59 4.41 2.70 -0.77
N ALA A 60 3.18 2.46 -0.34
CA ALA A 60 2.65 1.12 -0.24
C ALA A 60 1.17 1.06 -0.60
N HIS A 61 0.80 -0.01 -1.28
CA HIS A 61 -0.58 -0.40 -1.51
C HIS A 61 -0.79 -1.77 -0.90
N LEU A 62 -1.86 -1.93 -0.12
CA LEU A 62 -2.25 -3.20 0.46
C LEU A 62 -3.57 -3.63 -0.16
N LEU A 63 -3.57 -4.81 -0.76
CA LEU A 63 -4.75 -5.43 -1.35
C LEU A 63 -5.00 -6.74 -0.63
N LEU A 64 -6.21 -6.93 -0.12
CA LEU A 64 -6.58 -8.15 0.59
C LEU A 64 -7.53 -8.96 -0.30
N ALA A 65 -7.26 -10.26 -0.40
CA ALA A 65 -8.14 -11.17 -1.13
C ALA A 65 -9.43 -11.38 -0.33
N ASP A 66 -10.54 -11.50 -1.04
CA ASP A 66 -11.81 -11.89 -0.44
C ASP A 66 -11.86 -13.42 -0.36
N ASP A 67 -11.17 -13.96 0.63
CA ASP A 67 -10.99 -15.41 0.82
C ASP A 67 -11.39 -15.78 2.24
N VAL A 68 -12.08 -16.92 2.38
CA VAL A 68 -12.53 -17.42 3.68
C VAL A 68 -11.36 -17.69 4.62
N ARG A 69 -10.17 -18.04 4.08
CA ARG A 69 -8.97 -18.26 4.88
C ARG A 69 -8.48 -17.01 5.57
N ARG A 70 -8.82 -15.83 5.03
CA ARG A 70 -8.49 -14.53 5.61
C ARG A 70 -9.37 -14.20 6.81
N SER A 71 -10.54 -14.82 6.92
CA SER A 71 -11.50 -14.52 7.99
C SER A 71 -10.89 -14.69 9.38
N GLY A 72 -10.99 -13.66 10.19
CA GLY A 72 -10.41 -13.65 11.54
C GLY A 72 -8.91 -13.32 11.57
N HIS A 73 -8.23 -13.27 10.41
CA HIS A 73 -6.78 -13.04 10.34
C HIS A 73 -6.42 -11.66 9.79
N THR A 74 -7.41 -10.84 9.43
CA THR A 74 -7.14 -9.53 8.81
C THR A 74 -6.17 -8.66 9.62
N PRO A 75 -6.30 -8.51 10.95
CA PRO A 75 -5.33 -7.72 11.71
C PRO A 75 -3.91 -8.26 11.61
N ALA A 76 -3.73 -9.58 11.63
CA ALA A 76 -2.41 -10.19 11.51
C ALA A 76 -1.82 -9.98 10.12
N ILE A 77 -2.64 -10.08 9.08
CA ILE A 77 -2.21 -9.88 7.69
C ILE A 77 -1.78 -8.42 7.49
N LEU A 78 -2.55 -7.48 8.00
CA LEU A 78 -2.21 -6.05 7.92
C LEU A 78 -0.92 -5.74 8.68
N ALA A 79 -0.78 -6.26 9.89
CA ALA A 79 0.42 -6.06 10.68
C ALA A 79 1.66 -6.61 9.97
N ALA A 80 1.55 -7.80 9.38
CA ALA A 80 2.65 -8.41 8.62
C ALA A 80 3.04 -7.54 7.42
N GLY A 81 2.06 -7.04 6.68
CA GLY A 81 2.31 -6.16 5.52
C GLY A 81 2.98 -4.85 5.92
N LEU A 82 2.51 -4.21 6.98
CA LEU A 82 3.09 -2.97 7.48
C LEU A 82 4.52 -3.16 7.97
N ARG A 83 4.76 -4.22 8.73
CA ARG A 83 6.12 -4.54 9.20
C ARG A 83 7.06 -4.82 8.03
N PHE A 84 6.59 -5.56 7.05
CA PHE A 84 7.39 -5.88 5.88
C PHE A 84 7.87 -4.60 5.18
N VAL A 85 6.99 -3.64 4.96
CA VAL A 85 7.36 -2.36 4.35
C VAL A 85 8.28 -1.56 5.27
N ALA A 86 7.95 -1.49 6.56
CA ALA A 86 8.72 -0.72 7.53
C ALA A 86 10.15 -1.24 7.71
N GLU A 87 10.36 -2.55 7.51
CA GLU A 87 11.68 -3.18 7.64
C GLU A 87 12.56 -3.02 6.41
N HIS A 88 12.05 -2.42 5.33
CA HIS A 88 12.88 -2.14 4.16
C HIS A 88 14.03 -1.20 4.54
N PRO A 89 15.25 -1.43 4.01
CA PRO A 89 16.38 -0.56 4.28
C PRO A 89 16.07 0.89 3.94
N GLY A 90 16.36 1.77 4.88
CA GLY A 90 16.16 3.21 4.68
C GLY A 90 14.74 3.71 4.88
N CYS A 91 13.77 2.84 5.19
CA CYS A 91 12.41 3.26 5.44
C CYS A 91 12.32 4.08 6.73
N GLU A 92 11.78 5.29 6.63
CA GLU A 92 11.49 6.16 7.76
C GLU A 92 9.99 6.39 7.91
N ARG A 93 9.26 6.37 6.81
CA ARG A 93 7.82 6.67 6.78
C ARG A 93 7.16 5.92 5.65
N LEU A 94 5.99 5.34 5.93
CA LEU A 94 5.14 4.72 4.92
C LEU A 94 4.16 5.76 4.38
N VAL A 95 3.90 5.70 3.08
CA VAL A 95 2.99 6.61 2.38
C VAL A 95 1.89 5.80 1.72
N PHE A 96 0.66 6.18 1.96
CA PHE A 96 -0.53 5.56 1.34
C PHE A 96 -1.34 6.64 0.63
N GLU A 97 -1.97 6.28 -0.47
CA GLU A 97 -2.83 7.21 -1.19
C GLU A 97 -4.10 6.50 -1.72
N PRO A 98 -4.94 5.99 -0.79
CA PRO A 98 -6.18 5.34 -1.22
C PRO A 98 -7.09 6.31 -1.97
N ASP A 99 -7.92 5.74 -2.84
CA ASP A 99 -8.99 6.49 -3.49
C ASP A 99 -9.89 7.09 -2.39
N ALA A 100 -10.09 8.40 -2.43
CA ALA A 100 -10.87 9.11 -1.41
C ALA A 100 -12.33 8.65 -1.33
N ARG A 101 -12.82 7.99 -2.38
CA ARG A 101 -14.19 7.42 -2.42
C ARG A 101 -14.27 6.05 -1.73
N ASN A 102 -13.12 5.43 -1.47
CA ASN A 102 -13.07 4.13 -0.79
C ASN A 102 -13.14 4.34 0.71
N THR A 103 -14.36 4.39 1.26
CA THR A 103 -14.58 4.69 2.68
C THR A 103 -13.99 3.62 3.60
N ALA A 104 -13.94 2.36 3.17
CA ALA A 104 -13.35 1.28 3.96
C ALA A 104 -11.84 1.47 4.12
N SER A 105 -11.15 1.84 3.04
CA SER A 105 -9.71 2.11 3.09
C SER A 105 -9.39 3.34 3.94
N ILE A 106 -10.18 4.40 3.80
CA ILE A 106 -10.00 5.62 4.60
C ILE A 106 -10.16 5.29 6.09
N ALA A 107 -11.21 4.55 6.45
CA ALA A 107 -11.46 4.16 7.84
C ALA A 107 -10.32 3.29 8.39
N LEU A 108 -9.77 2.41 7.56
CA LEU A 108 -8.64 1.57 7.96
C LEU A 108 -7.41 2.42 8.28
N MET A 109 -7.09 3.39 7.42
CA MET A 109 -5.94 4.29 7.65
C MET A 109 -6.10 5.06 8.98
N GLU A 110 -7.31 5.52 9.27
CA GLU A 110 -7.60 6.22 10.52
C GLU A 110 -7.45 5.32 11.74
N ARG A 111 -7.91 4.06 11.65
CA ARG A 111 -7.75 3.09 12.74
C ARG A 111 -6.29 2.73 12.99
N LEU A 112 -5.47 2.71 11.96
CA LEU A 112 -4.03 2.46 12.10
C LEU A 112 -3.28 3.63 12.74
N GLY A 113 -3.93 4.78 12.86
CA GLY A 113 -3.31 5.97 13.42
C GLY A 113 -2.47 6.74 12.43
N CYS A 114 -2.73 6.56 11.14
CA CYS A 114 -2.01 7.30 10.11
C CYS A 114 -2.32 8.80 10.18
N GLU A 115 -1.30 9.62 9.93
CA GLU A 115 -1.49 11.06 9.79
C GLU A 115 -2.14 11.36 8.44
N ARG A 116 -3.20 12.16 8.45
CA ARG A 116 -3.89 12.57 7.23
C ARG A 116 -3.08 13.64 6.51
N GLY A 117 -2.82 13.41 5.23
CA GLY A 117 -2.12 14.34 4.35
C GLY A 117 -3.08 15.04 3.39
N PRO A 118 -2.56 15.53 2.24
CA PRO A 118 -3.39 16.25 1.27
C PRO A 118 -4.39 15.36 0.55
N LEU A 119 -5.49 15.95 0.12
CA LEU A 119 -6.46 15.34 -0.79
C LEU A 119 -6.24 15.97 -2.17
N VAL A 120 -5.93 15.15 -3.16
CA VAL A 120 -5.59 15.65 -4.50
C VAL A 120 -6.31 14.85 -5.59
N ASP A 121 -6.59 15.50 -6.71
CA ASP A 121 -7.05 14.82 -7.92
C ASP A 121 -5.83 14.31 -8.67
N MET A 122 -5.36 13.14 -8.28
CA MET A 122 -4.10 12.58 -8.76
C MET A 122 -4.23 11.95 -10.14
N ARG A 123 -3.30 12.27 -11.03
CA ARG A 123 -3.21 11.69 -12.37
C ARG A 123 -1.79 11.21 -12.61
N THR A 124 -1.66 9.92 -12.89
CA THR A 124 -0.39 9.32 -13.27
C THR A 124 -0.58 8.53 -14.56
N SER A 125 0.50 7.96 -15.07
CA SER A 125 0.47 7.15 -16.29
C SER A 125 -0.48 5.96 -16.20
N ILE A 126 -0.73 5.45 -14.99
CA ILE A 126 -1.49 4.22 -14.79
C ILE A 126 -2.75 4.40 -13.94
N SER A 127 -2.99 5.60 -13.41
CA SER A 127 -4.10 5.83 -12.49
C SER A 127 -4.56 7.27 -12.52
N GLU A 128 -5.89 7.46 -12.41
CA GLU A 128 -6.50 8.76 -12.18
C GLU A 128 -7.56 8.58 -11.10
N LYS A 129 -7.39 9.29 -9.97
CA LYS A 129 -8.31 9.17 -8.84
C LYS A 129 -8.21 10.37 -7.90
N PRO A 130 -9.29 10.70 -7.16
CA PRO A 130 -9.13 11.58 -6.00
C PRO A 130 -8.40 10.77 -4.92
N ALA A 131 -7.17 11.15 -4.62
CA ALA A 131 -6.34 10.40 -3.67
C ALA A 131 -6.25 11.15 -2.35
N GLN A 132 -6.53 10.46 -1.26
CA GLN A 132 -6.30 10.96 0.09
C GLN A 132 -4.98 10.39 0.59
N PHE A 133 -3.97 11.23 0.77
CA PHE A 133 -2.69 10.78 1.30
C PHE A 133 -2.76 10.54 2.79
N PHE A 134 -2.03 9.51 3.24
CA PHE A 134 -1.83 9.18 4.64
C PHE A 134 -0.37 8.81 4.86
N PHE A 135 0.13 9.13 6.05
CA PHE A 135 1.50 8.85 6.43
C PHE A 135 1.54 8.05 7.73
N LEU A 136 2.47 7.11 7.81
CA LEU A 136 2.66 6.31 9.01
C LEU A 136 4.16 6.16 9.27
N ASP A 137 4.62 6.66 10.42
CA ASP A 137 6.02 6.54 10.79
C ASP A 137 6.43 5.08 10.94
N ARG A 138 7.69 4.78 10.63
CA ARG A 138 8.26 3.45 10.72
C ARG A 138 8.01 2.79 12.07
N ASP A 139 8.28 3.50 13.16
CA ASP A 139 8.14 2.94 14.51
C ASP A 139 6.69 2.57 14.81
N ARG A 140 5.75 3.39 14.36
CA ARG A 140 4.32 3.10 14.52
C ARG A 140 3.91 1.87 13.72
N ALA A 141 4.42 1.74 12.49
CA ALA A 141 4.14 0.57 11.65
C ALA A 141 4.66 -0.71 12.30
N LEU A 142 5.86 -0.68 12.87
CA LEU A 142 6.43 -1.82 13.58
C LEU A 142 5.65 -2.17 14.84
N ALA A 143 5.10 -1.17 15.53
CA ALA A 143 4.35 -1.38 16.77
C ALA A 143 2.97 -2.00 16.52
N THR A 144 2.41 -1.90 15.32
CA THR A 144 1.07 -2.42 15.00
C THR A 144 0.92 -3.89 15.37
N GLY A 145 1.94 -4.70 15.08
CA GLY A 145 1.92 -6.13 15.42
C GLY A 145 2.03 -6.38 16.92
N ALA A 146 2.68 -5.50 17.66
CA ALA A 146 2.91 -5.65 19.09
C ALA A 146 1.69 -5.29 19.93
N GLU A 147 0.73 -4.57 19.38
CA GLU A 147 -0.49 -4.12 20.08
C GLU A 147 -1.59 -5.20 20.14
N ARG A 148 -1.32 -6.40 19.64
CA ARG A 148 -2.32 -7.47 19.57
C ARG A 148 -2.14 -8.50 20.67
#